data_62c8064f84138e6fcb93061257c31caf
#
_entry.id   62c8064f84138e6fcb93061257c31caf
#
_cell.length_a   1.000
_cell.length_b   1.000
_cell.length_c   1.000
_cell.angle_alpha   90.00
_cell.angle_beta   90.00
_cell.angle_gamma   90.00
#
_symmetry.space_group_name_H-M   'P 1'
#
loop_
_entity.id
_entity.type
_entity.pdbx_description
1 polymer ?
#
loop_
_entity_poly.entity_id
_entity_poly.type
_entity_poly.pdbx_seq_one_letter_code
_entity_poly.pdbx_strand_id
1 'polypeptide(L)'
;MVADRLTNLAKNLRRQSTDTEQALWKYLRAKRIDSLKFRRQQPIGNYIVDFVCFERKIIIELDGGQHAQTEQMQRDKERDRWFERQGYEVLRFWDNEVLKNTRGVLEVIWGKCLKHPPIKGGEVMFSGFHRDAGRTKLYKKK
;
A
#
# COMPACT_ATOMS: atom_id res chain seq x y z
N MET A 1 24.87 -5.76 -9.45
CA MET A 1 24.31 -4.47 -9.12
C MET A 1 23.10 -4.60 -8.22
N VAL A 2 22.99 -3.68 -7.31
CA VAL A 2 21.88 -3.73 -6.35
C VAL A 2 20.53 -3.69 -7.06
N ALA A 3 20.42 -2.83 -8.06
CA ALA A 3 19.15 -2.67 -8.77
C ALA A 3 18.70 -3.97 -9.43
N ASP A 4 19.64 -4.66 -10.08
CA ASP A 4 19.28 -5.92 -10.74
C ASP A 4 18.88 -6.98 -9.75
N ARG A 5 19.58 -7.04 -8.63
CA ARG A 5 19.28 -8.02 -7.61
C ARG A 5 17.90 -7.78 -7.03
N LEU A 6 17.57 -6.53 -6.75
CA LEU A 6 16.26 -6.21 -6.21
C LEU A 6 15.16 -6.48 -7.22
N THR A 7 15.43 -6.20 -8.49
CA THR A 7 14.44 -6.48 -9.52
C THR A 7 14.13 -7.96 -9.61
N ASN A 8 15.18 -8.80 -9.56
CA ASN A 8 14.97 -10.23 -9.60
C ASN A 8 14.26 -10.75 -8.37
N LEU A 9 14.62 -10.21 -7.21
CA LEU A 9 13.96 -10.60 -5.99
C LEU A 9 12.49 -10.22 -6.02
N ALA A 10 12.18 -9.03 -6.53
CA ALA A 10 10.79 -8.60 -6.62
C ALA A 10 9.99 -9.51 -7.53
N LYS A 11 10.57 -9.94 -8.63
CA LYS A 11 9.88 -10.88 -9.52
C LYS A 11 9.56 -12.18 -8.82
N ASN A 12 10.51 -12.68 -8.04
CA ASN A 12 10.28 -13.91 -7.30
C ASN A 12 9.20 -13.73 -6.25
N LEU A 13 9.20 -12.60 -5.57
CA LEU A 13 8.19 -12.33 -4.56
C LEU A 13 6.80 -12.25 -5.16
N ARG A 14 6.68 -11.70 -6.38
CA ARG A 14 5.38 -11.65 -7.03
C ARG A 14 4.85 -13.04 -7.35
N ARG A 15 5.74 -13.96 -7.68
CA ARG A 15 5.31 -15.33 -7.94
C ARG A 15 4.89 -16.06 -6.68
N GLN A 16 5.43 -15.63 -5.56
CA GLN A 16 5.17 -16.28 -4.28
C GLN A 16 4.28 -15.43 -3.38
N SER A 17 3.33 -14.75 -3.99
CA SER A 17 2.43 -13.89 -3.23
C SER A 17 1.70 -14.67 -2.15
N THR A 18 1.56 -14.04 -0.98
CA THR A 18 0.78 -14.64 0.08
C THR A 18 -0.70 -14.48 -0.20
N ASP A 19 -1.52 -15.21 0.55
CA ASP A 19 -2.96 -15.10 0.41
C ASP A 19 -3.42 -13.67 0.68
N THR A 20 -2.83 -13.03 1.67
CA THR A 20 -3.19 -11.67 2.01
C THR A 20 -2.86 -10.72 0.87
N GLU A 21 -1.67 -10.88 0.31
CA GLU A 21 -1.27 -10.04 -0.81
C GLU A 21 -2.20 -10.22 -1.99
N GLN A 22 -2.58 -11.46 -2.28
CA GLN A 22 -3.47 -11.73 -3.38
C GLN A 22 -4.85 -11.15 -3.15
N ALA A 23 -5.34 -11.25 -1.92
CA ALA A 23 -6.65 -10.73 -1.58
C ALA A 23 -6.71 -9.22 -1.82
N LEU A 24 -5.66 -8.52 -1.44
CA LEU A 24 -5.65 -7.08 -1.61
C LEU A 24 -5.36 -6.69 -3.05
N TRP A 25 -4.45 -7.41 -3.70
CA TRP A 25 -4.04 -7.07 -5.05
C TRP A 25 -5.17 -7.12 -6.04
N LYS A 26 -6.09 -8.03 -5.88
CA LYS A 26 -7.18 -8.12 -6.84
C LYS A 26 -8.06 -6.86 -6.85
N TYR A 27 -8.02 -6.08 -5.77
CA TYR A 27 -8.76 -4.83 -5.74
C TYR A 27 -7.90 -3.63 -6.13
N LEU A 28 -6.58 -3.76 -6.04
CA LEU A 28 -5.71 -2.64 -6.36
C LEU A 28 -5.26 -2.63 -7.82
N ARG A 29 -5.19 -3.81 -8.43
CA ARG A 29 -4.69 -3.90 -9.78
C ARG A 29 -5.67 -3.32 -10.79
N ALA A 30 -5.17 -3.08 -11.99
CA ALA A 30 -6.01 -2.65 -13.10
C ALA A 30 -6.70 -1.33 -12.84
N LYS A 31 -6.08 -0.47 -12.04
CA LYS A 31 -6.60 0.87 -11.77
C LYS A 31 -8.01 0.86 -11.22
N ARG A 32 -8.32 -0.12 -10.39
CA ARG A 32 -9.67 -0.23 -9.86
C ARG A 32 -9.99 0.81 -8.81
N ILE A 33 -8.99 1.40 -8.17
CA ILE A 33 -9.24 2.45 -7.20
C ILE A 33 -9.02 3.78 -7.89
N ASP A 34 -10.10 4.40 -8.27
CA ASP A 34 -10.11 5.76 -8.82
C ASP A 34 -9.10 5.95 -9.95
N SER A 35 -8.95 4.94 -10.78
CA SER A 35 -8.02 4.96 -11.90
C SER A 35 -6.57 5.08 -11.50
N LEU A 36 -6.26 4.83 -10.25
CA LEU A 36 -4.89 4.89 -9.78
C LEU A 36 -4.17 3.60 -10.08
N LYS A 37 -2.90 3.72 -10.42
CA LYS A 37 -2.09 2.56 -10.70
C LYS A 37 -1.30 2.17 -9.47
N PHE A 38 -1.53 0.97 -8.99
CA PHE A 38 -0.73 0.40 -7.92
C PHE A 38 0.19 -0.66 -8.49
N ARG A 39 1.37 -0.75 -7.90
CA ARG A 39 2.33 -1.78 -8.25
C ARG A 39 2.61 -2.62 -7.02
N ARG A 40 2.90 -3.90 -7.24
CA ARG A 40 3.18 -4.78 -6.11
C ARG A 40 4.62 -5.20 -6.14
N GLN A 41 5.15 -5.52 -4.97
CA GLN A 41 6.52 -5.96 -4.80
C GLN A 41 7.44 -5.11 -5.65
N GLN A 42 7.50 -3.84 -5.31
CA GLN A 42 8.19 -2.85 -6.11
C GLN A 42 9.46 -2.38 -5.40
N PRO A 43 10.60 -2.42 -6.06
CA PRO A 43 11.81 -1.84 -5.47
C PRO A 43 11.71 -0.33 -5.43
N ILE A 44 12.06 0.23 -4.29
CA ILE A 44 12.18 1.68 -4.11
C ILE A 44 13.45 1.89 -3.30
N GLY A 45 14.46 2.47 -3.94
CA GLY A 45 15.76 2.59 -3.31
C GLY A 45 16.31 1.19 -3.04
N ASN A 46 16.71 0.94 -1.83
CA ASN A 46 17.26 -0.36 -1.44
C ASN A 46 16.21 -1.28 -0.81
N TYR A 47 14.96 -0.91 -0.93
CA TYR A 47 13.87 -1.66 -0.29
C TYR A 47 12.91 -2.19 -1.33
N ILE A 48 12.12 -3.18 -0.93
CA ILE A 48 11.00 -3.66 -1.74
C ILE A 48 9.76 -3.48 -0.90
N VAL A 49 8.76 -2.81 -1.47
CA VAL A 49 7.50 -2.57 -0.77
C VAL A 49 6.42 -3.48 -1.33
N ASP A 50 5.45 -3.81 -0.48
CA ASP A 50 4.38 -4.71 -0.92
C ASP A 50 3.54 -4.08 -2.02
N PHE A 51 3.09 -2.86 -1.81
CA PHE A 51 2.33 -2.13 -2.83
C PHE A 51 2.70 -0.65 -2.77
N VAL A 52 2.62 -0.01 -3.92
CA VAL A 52 2.88 1.43 -3.99
C VAL A 52 2.07 2.04 -5.10
N CYS A 53 1.58 3.24 -4.82
CA CYS A 53 1.00 4.12 -5.84
C CYS A 53 1.93 5.31 -5.96
N PHE A 54 2.69 5.36 -7.03
CA PHE A 54 3.65 6.44 -7.20
C PHE A 54 2.97 7.79 -7.39
N GLU A 55 1.83 7.78 -8.04
CA GLU A 55 1.12 9.03 -8.29
C GLU A 55 0.71 9.74 -7.02
N ARG A 56 0.35 8.97 -6.01
CA ARG A 56 -0.11 9.53 -4.74
C ARG A 56 0.92 9.41 -3.64
N LYS A 57 2.05 8.79 -3.95
CA LYS A 57 3.12 8.63 -2.96
C LYS A 57 2.64 7.86 -1.73
N ILE A 58 1.90 6.79 -1.98
CA ILE A 58 1.38 5.94 -0.91
C ILE A 58 2.02 4.57 -1.02
N ILE A 59 2.57 4.09 0.09
CA ILE A 59 3.11 2.75 0.19
C ILE A 59 2.23 1.96 1.14
N ILE A 60 1.95 0.71 0.78
CA ILE A 60 1.15 -0.18 1.62
C ILE A 60 1.99 -1.38 1.99
N GLU A 61 2.06 -1.67 3.29
CA GLU A 61 2.81 -2.79 3.81
C GLU A 61 1.88 -3.70 4.59
N LEU A 62 2.03 -5.00 4.39
CA LEU A 62 1.23 -5.98 5.10
C LEU A 62 2.11 -6.66 6.14
N ASP A 63 1.56 -6.79 7.33
CA ASP A 63 2.33 -7.30 8.46
C ASP A 63 1.68 -8.55 9.01
N GLY A 64 2.46 -9.62 9.08
CA GLY A 64 1.95 -10.88 9.56
C GLY A 64 1.86 -11.01 11.06
N GLY A 65 2.35 -10.02 11.78
CA GLY A 65 2.23 -10.05 13.23
C GLY A 65 3.30 -10.83 13.94
N GLN A 66 4.36 -11.15 13.26
CA GLN A 66 5.41 -11.94 13.87
C GLN A 66 6.64 -11.15 14.24
N HIS A 67 6.49 -9.86 14.35
CA HIS A 67 7.65 -9.01 14.56
C HIS A 67 7.74 -8.54 15.98
N ALA A 68 8.03 -9.45 16.85
CA ALA A 68 8.17 -9.07 18.24
C ALA A 68 9.57 -8.65 18.59
N GLN A 69 10.48 -8.73 17.65
CA GLN A 69 11.88 -8.47 17.99
C GLN A 69 12.23 -7.01 17.85
N THR A 70 12.95 -6.52 18.83
CA THR A 70 13.31 -5.11 18.87
C THR A 70 14.11 -4.67 17.65
N GLU A 71 15.02 -5.51 17.21
CA GLU A 71 15.84 -5.17 16.06
C GLU A 71 15.00 -4.99 14.80
N GLN A 72 14.03 -5.85 14.63
CA GLN A 72 13.16 -5.77 13.47
C GLN A 72 12.34 -4.48 13.52
N MET A 73 11.83 -4.13 14.68
CA MET A 73 11.07 -2.91 14.84
C MET A 73 11.91 -1.69 14.56
N GLN A 74 13.16 -1.72 14.98
CA GLN A 74 14.08 -0.63 14.75
C GLN A 74 14.33 -0.41 13.27
N ARG A 75 14.57 -1.50 12.53
CA ARG A 75 14.81 -1.40 11.11
C ARG A 75 13.58 -0.92 10.37
N ASP A 76 12.40 -1.35 10.83
CA ASP A 76 11.17 -0.90 10.21
C ASP A 76 10.98 0.60 10.37
N LYS A 77 11.33 1.12 11.54
CA LYS A 77 11.22 2.55 11.77
C LYS A 77 12.18 3.35 10.90
N GLU A 78 13.40 2.87 10.77
CA GLU A 78 14.39 3.54 9.94
C GLU A 78 13.95 3.53 8.49
N ARG A 79 13.42 2.42 8.05
CA ARG A 79 12.92 2.27 6.69
C ARG A 79 11.75 3.22 6.44
N ASP A 80 10.81 3.28 7.38
CA ASP A 80 9.66 4.17 7.25
C ASP A 80 10.09 5.62 7.18
N ARG A 81 11.06 6.01 8.01
CA ARG A 81 11.57 7.38 7.98
C ARG A 81 12.20 7.70 6.64
N TRP A 82 12.91 6.74 6.09
CA TRP A 82 13.52 6.96 4.79
C TRP A 82 12.45 7.20 3.74
N PHE A 83 11.39 6.38 3.74
CA PHE A 83 10.29 6.58 2.80
C PHE A 83 9.62 7.93 2.99
N GLU A 84 9.44 8.32 4.24
CA GLU A 84 8.80 9.60 4.52
C GLU A 84 9.65 10.76 4.02
N ARG A 85 10.95 10.66 4.13
CA ARG A 85 11.83 11.69 3.60
C ARG A 85 11.74 11.77 2.09
N GLN A 86 11.38 10.67 1.44
CA GLN A 86 11.19 10.67 0.00
C GLN A 86 9.80 11.15 -0.40
N GLY A 87 8.98 11.52 0.56
CA GLY A 87 7.67 12.04 0.27
C GLY A 87 6.55 11.01 0.30
N TYR A 88 6.84 9.80 0.74
CA TYR A 88 5.82 8.76 0.79
C TYR A 88 5.14 8.71 2.14
N GLU A 89 3.89 8.31 2.14
CA GLU A 89 3.20 7.93 3.35
C GLU A 89 3.07 6.43 3.37
N VAL A 90 3.45 5.80 4.48
CA VAL A 90 3.42 4.34 4.61
C VAL A 90 2.19 3.95 5.39
N LEU A 91 1.37 3.10 4.80
CA LEU A 91 0.19 2.55 5.45
C LEU A 91 0.48 1.10 5.77
N ARG A 92 0.28 0.71 7.02
CA ARG A 92 0.58 -0.64 7.44
C ARG A 92 -0.68 -1.31 7.96
N PHE A 93 -0.94 -2.50 7.46
CA PHE A 93 -2.12 -3.27 7.86
C PHE A 93 -1.71 -4.66 8.29
N TRP A 94 -2.41 -5.18 9.26
CA TRP A 94 -2.21 -6.56 9.67
C TRP A 94 -2.84 -7.49 8.66
N ASP A 95 -2.25 -8.66 8.47
CA ASP A 95 -2.83 -9.65 7.58
C ASP A 95 -4.26 -9.95 7.96
N ASN A 96 -4.53 -10.06 9.25
CA ASN A 96 -5.88 -10.33 9.73
C ASN A 96 -6.87 -9.28 9.29
N GLU A 97 -6.46 -8.03 9.35
CA GLU A 97 -7.34 -6.94 8.92
C GLU A 97 -7.70 -7.08 7.46
N VAL A 98 -6.69 -7.36 6.65
CA VAL A 98 -6.92 -7.46 5.21
C VAL A 98 -7.88 -8.59 4.91
N LEU A 99 -7.68 -9.73 5.54
CA LEU A 99 -8.49 -10.91 5.24
C LEU A 99 -9.89 -10.82 5.82
N LYS A 100 -10.03 -10.23 6.99
CA LYS A 100 -11.34 -10.17 7.64
C LYS A 100 -12.13 -8.91 7.33
N ASN A 101 -11.46 -7.84 6.99
CA ASN A 101 -12.13 -6.58 6.76
C ASN A 101 -11.53 -5.89 5.55
N THR A 102 -11.51 -6.59 4.43
CA THR A 102 -10.93 -6.08 3.20
C THR A 102 -11.53 -4.74 2.82
N ARG A 103 -12.84 -4.62 2.93
CA ARG A 103 -13.52 -3.38 2.56
C ARG A 103 -13.03 -2.21 3.40
N GLY A 104 -12.90 -2.40 4.70
CA GLY A 104 -12.42 -1.33 5.56
C GLY A 104 -11.01 -0.90 5.22
N VAL A 105 -10.16 -1.88 4.90
CA VAL A 105 -8.79 -1.58 4.50
C VAL A 105 -8.78 -0.77 3.20
N LEU A 106 -9.60 -1.16 2.23
CA LEU A 106 -9.67 -0.45 0.98
C LEU A 106 -10.17 0.98 1.15
N GLU A 107 -11.10 1.19 2.07
CA GLU A 107 -11.59 2.52 2.32
C GLU A 107 -10.54 3.41 2.96
N VAL A 108 -9.71 2.84 3.82
CA VAL A 108 -8.60 3.59 4.38
C VAL A 108 -7.62 3.98 3.28
N ILE A 109 -7.29 3.04 2.41
CA ILE A 109 -6.37 3.31 1.32
C ILE A 109 -6.91 4.41 0.42
N TRP A 110 -8.18 4.30 0.06
CA TRP A 110 -8.80 5.29 -0.79
C TRP A 110 -8.80 6.66 -0.13
N GLY A 111 -9.15 6.70 1.15
CA GLY A 111 -9.16 7.97 1.88
C GLY A 111 -7.79 8.62 1.92
N LYS A 112 -6.75 7.83 2.07
CA LYS A 112 -5.40 8.39 2.06
C LYS A 112 -5.01 8.88 0.68
N CYS A 113 -5.45 8.19 -0.35
CA CYS A 113 -5.19 8.65 -1.70
C CYS A 113 -5.83 10.00 -1.96
N LEU A 114 -6.97 10.27 -1.37
CA LEU A 114 -7.61 11.56 -1.52
C LEU A 114 -6.83 12.68 -0.84
N LYS A 115 -6.12 12.35 0.23
CA LYS A 115 -5.30 13.35 0.92
C LYS A 115 -4.07 13.73 0.13
N HIS A 116 -3.69 12.91 -0.84
CA HIS A 116 -2.53 13.18 -1.67
C HIS A 116 -2.96 13.30 -3.12
N PRO A 117 -3.75 14.31 -3.45
CA PRO A 117 -4.24 14.41 -4.82
C PRO A 117 -3.10 14.73 -5.77
N PRO A 118 -3.27 14.44 -7.04
CA PRO A 118 -2.23 14.74 -8.00
C PRO A 118 -1.99 16.23 -8.04
N ILE A 119 -0.75 16.57 -8.29
CA ILE A 119 -0.39 17.96 -8.27
C ILE A 119 -1.16 18.77 -9.27
N LYS A 120 -1.23 18.28 -10.49
CA LYS A 120 -1.92 19.06 -11.47
C LYS A 120 -3.36 18.62 -11.53
N GLY A 121 -4.17 19.54 -11.72
CA GLY A 121 -5.54 19.25 -11.87
C GLY A 121 -6.30 19.28 -10.60
N GLY A 122 -5.77 18.77 -9.63
CA GLY A 122 -6.47 18.79 -8.39
C GLY A 122 -7.84 18.21 -8.43
N GLU A 123 -8.24 17.73 -9.57
CA GLU A 123 -9.55 17.18 -9.67
C GLU A 123 -9.48 15.71 -9.38
N VAL A 124 -10.05 15.31 -8.30
CA VAL A 124 -10.03 13.91 -7.92
C VAL A 124 -11.26 13.22 -8.44
N MET A 125 -11.04 12.18 -9.21
CA MET A 125 -12.15 11.43 -9.76
C MET A 125 -12.56 10.34 -8.84
N PHE A 126 -13.81 10.29 -8.50
CA PHE A 126 -14.30 9.30 -7.56
C PHE A 126 -15.14 8.22 -8.19
N SER A 127 -14.89 7.97 -9.43
CA SER A 127 -15.80 7.12 -10.19
C SER A 127 -16.07 5.78 -9.53
N GLY A 128 -15.09 5.17 -8.95
CA GLY A 128 -15.30 3.86 -8.39
C GLY A 128 -15.93 3.87 -7.02
N PHE A 129 -15.33 4.64 -6.14
CA PHE A 129 -15.72 4.63 -4.74
C PHE A 129 -16.66 5.73 -4.35
N HIS A 130 -16.89 6.60 -5.22
CA HIS A 130 -17.77 7.71 -4.97
C HIS A 130 -19.12 7.27 -4.43
N ARG A 131 -19.64 6.21 -4.97
CA ARG A 131 -20.91 5.72 -4.53
C ARG A 131 -20.88 5.12 -3.17
N ASP A 132 -19.70 4.74 -2.73
CA ASP A 132 -19.55 4.13 -1.45
C ASP A 132 -19.18 5.12 -0.39
N ALA A 133 -19.26 6.38 -0.69
CA ALA A 133 -18.87 7.41 0.26
C ALA A 133 -19.56 7.24 1.60
N GLY A 134 -20.78 6.79 1.58
CA GLY A 134 -21.48 6.61 2.84
C GLY A 134 -20.87 5.56 3.72
N ARG A 135 -20.09 4.70 3.16
CA ARG A 135 -19.48 3.63 3.92
C ARG A 135 -18.13 3.97 4.48
N THR A 136 -17.62 5.13 4.12
CA THR A 136 -16.34 5.52 4.67
C THR A 136 -16.39 5.58 6.17
N LYS A 137 -17.56 5.64 6.74
CA LYS A 137 -17.68 5.64 8.17
C LYS A 137 -17.08 4.41 8.79
N LEU A 138 -17.03 3.33 8.07
CA LEU A 138 -16.58 2.08 8.62
C LEU A 138 -15.19 2.15 9.17
N TYR A 139 -14.29 2.76 8.48
CA TYR A 139 -12.93 2.72 8.96
C TYR A 139 -12.63 3.82 9.97
N LYS A 140 -13.54 4.74 10.16
CA LYS A 140 -13.32 5.73 11.19
C LYS A 140 -13.30 5.13 12.56
N LYS A 141 -13.80 3.94 12.68
CA LYS A 141 -13.84 3.28 13.96
C LYS A 141 -12.53 2.69 14.36
N LYS A 142 -11.59 2.73 13.51
CA LYS A 142 -10.30 2.13 13.82
C LYS A 142 -9.49 2.92 14.78
#